data_f56eb6eb1719c634498c25dbfc80ec8d
#
_entry.id   f56eb6eb1719c634498c25dbfc80ec8d
#
_cell.length_a   1.000
_cell.length_b   1.000
_cell.length_c   1.000
_cell.angle_alpha   90.00
_cell.angle_beta   90.00
_cell.angle_gamma   90.00
#
_symmetry.space_group_name_H-M   'P 1'
#
loop_
_entity.id
_entity.type
_entity.pdbx_description
1 polymer ?
#
loop_
_entity_poly.entity_id
_entity_poly.type
_entity_poly.pdbx_seq_one_letter_code
_entity_poly.pdbx_strand_id
1 'polypeptide(L)'
;MALKADYIYNANGVNVRAKIIPDGTTWKNDKAARACGFKAGDLYKAQRKLCGTGKPAWITIHNTAAVAGVQDCAELYTKATYNEAMGAARVHFYVDAHGAWQNLKAGTGMFPGDPINSAEVGWHAGDSSVSNGGNETSVGIEVIMGANSLDDNKAKDNAARLVAWLLRKYGLHDDKVVSHTYWVNNKAGKRFADVDEQCTNPIYGQKWCPVYIFGSTNKTVANANWKAFKNLARKYYAKIVRDKIRPLAVGDKVRLKETATVYGTNRKFAAFVYKSPLYVRSIVQDRAVVSVLASGAITGAVQVSQLIKT
;
A
#
# COMPACT_ATOMS: atom_id res chain seq x y z
N MET A 1 7.59 -23.69 -7.06
CA MET A 1 7.28 -22.74 -8.15
C MET A 1 7.07 -21.35 -7.55
N ALA A 2 7.58 -20.30 -8.22
CA ALA A 2 7.33 -18.90 -7.87
C ALA A 2 5.83 -18.58 -8.02
N LEU A 3 5.30 -17.68 -7.19
CA LEU A 3 3.92 -17.25 -7.28
C LEU A 3 3.78 -16.29 -8.47
N LYS A 4 2.86 -16.57 -9.39
CA LYS A 4 2.58 -15.67 -10.50
C LYS A 4 1.65 -14.54 -10.04
N ALA A 5 2.13 -13.30 -10.11
CA ALA A 5 1.28 -12.13 -9.89
C ALA A 5 0.24 -11.98 -11.01
N ASP A 6 -0.96 -11.58 -10.66
CA ASP A 6 -2.01 -11.25 -11.63
C ASP A 6 -1.78 -9.87 -12.23
N TYR A 7 -1.21 -8.94 -11.44
CA TYR A 7 -0.83 -7.59 -11.86
C TYR A 7 0.45 -7.13 -11.17
N ILE A 8 1.15 -6.21 -11.84
CA ILE A 8 2.34 -5.53 -11.29
C ILE A 8 2.16 -4.03 -11.50
N TYR A 9 2.40 -3.25 -10.46
CA TYR A 9 2.35 -1.80 -10.54
C TYR A 9 3.39 -1.13 -9.64
N ASN A 10 3.64 0.14 -9.85
CA ASN A 10 4.56 0.93 -9.03
C ASN A 10 3.79 1.82 -8.04
N ALA A 11 4.10 1.68 -6.77
CA ALA A 11 3.58 2.50 -5.69
C ALA A 11 4.71 3.36 -5.10
N ASN A 12 4.95 4.53 -5.69
CA ASN A 12 5.97 5.49 -5.23
C ASN A 12 7.39 4.88 -5.16
N GLY A 13 7.79 4.14 -6.20
CA GLY A 13 9.09 3.48 -6.28
C GLY A 13 9.12 2.05 -5.72
N VAL A 14 8.04 1.59 -5.09
CA VAL A 14 7.88 0.21 -4.65
C VAL A 14 7.24 -0.60 -5.78
N ASN A 15 7.88 -1.70 -6.18
CA ASN A 15 7.30 -2.66 -7.11
C ASN A 15 6.29 -3.52 -6.35
N VAL A 16 5.00 -3.38 -6.66
CA VAL A 16 3.91 -4.13 -6.03
C VAL A 16 3.42 -5.20 -6.99
N ARG A 17 3.49 -6.45 -6.56
CA ARG A 17 2.93 -7.62 -7.24
C ARG A 17 1.61 -7.98 -6.59
N ALA A 18 0.53 -7.98 -7.34
CA ALA A 18 -0.80 -8.27 -6.82
C ALA A 18 -1.19 -9.73 -7.12
N LYS A 19 -1.61 -10.43 -6.09
CA LYS A 19 -2.25 -11.74 -6.14
C LYS A 19 -3.45 -11.70 -5.21
N ILE A 20 -4.56 -11.17 -5.72
CA ILE A 20 -5.77 -10.96 -4.92
C ILE A 20 -6.48 -12.28 -4.66
N ILE A 21 -6.86 -12.52 -3.41
CA ILE A 21 -7.75 -13.63 -3.07
C ILE A 21 -9.08 -13.40 -3.80
N PRO A 22 -9.54 -14.35 -4.65
CA PRO A 22 -10.74 -14.15 -5.46
C PRO A 22 -12.01 -13.96 -4.62
N ASP A 23 -12.96 -13.19 -5.15
CA ASP A 23 -14.32 -13.13 -4.60
C ASP A 23 -14.95 -14.53 -4.60
N GLY A 24 -15.77 -14.83 -3.61
CA GLY A 24 -16.36 -16.15 -3.46
C GLY A 24 -15.42 -17.21 -2.84
N THR A 25 -14.18 -16.85 -2.52
CA THR A 25 -13.26 -17.77 -1.82
C THR A 25 -13.83 -18.14 -0.46
N THR A 26 -13.82 -19.42 -0.15
CA THR A 26 -14.29 -19.96 1.12
C THR A 26 -13.14 -20.52 1.93
N TRP A 27 -13.32 -20.64 3.24
CA TRP A 27 -12.39 -21.33 4.12
C TRP A 27 -12.28 -22.80 3.75
N LYS A 28 -11.07 -23.30 3.58
CA LYS A 28 -10.77 -24.70 3.34
C LYS A 28 -10.28 -25.41 4.61
N ASN A 29 -9.54 -24.67 5.45
CA ASN A 29 -8.98 -25.19 6.70
C ASN A 29 -9.92 -24.86 7.87
N ASP A 30 -10.60 -25.88 8.40
CA ASP A 30 -11.59 -25.73 9.48
C ASP A 30 -10.96 -25.16 10.76
N LYS A 31 -9.71 -25.54 11.10
CA LYS A 31 -9.01 -24.99 12.26
C LYS A 31 -8.75 -23.49 12.10
N ALA A 32 -8.32 -23.05 10.91
CA ALA A 32 -8.11 -21.63 10.61
C ALA A 32 -9.43 -20.85 10.62
N ALA A 33 -10.49 -21.43 10.04
CA ALA A 33 -11.82 -20.83 10.03
C ALA A 33 -12.38 -20.64 11.44
N ARG A 34 -12.31 -21.68 12.28
CA ARG A 34 -12.80 -21.62 13.68
C ARG A 34 -12.05 -20.60 14.52
N ALA A 35 -10.75 -20.38 14.28
CA ALA A 35 -9.99 -19.34 14.95
C ALA A 35 -10.51 -17.93 14.66
N CYS A 36 -11.31 -17.77 13.60
CA CYS A 36 -11.97 -16.52 13.21
C CYS A 36 -13.48 -16.50 13.50
N GLY A 37 -14.02 -17.55 14.10
CA GLY A 37 -15.48 -17.69 14.32
C GLY A 37 -16.26 -18.16 13.08
N PHE A 38 -15.58 -18.83 12.11
CA PHE A 38 -16.16 -19.43 10.92
C PHE A 38 -15.98 -20.96 10.92
N LYS A 39 -16.49 -21.61 9.90
CA LYS A 39 -16.25 -23.02 9.58
C LYS A 39 -15.74 -23.17 8.15
N ALA A 40 -15.20 -24.33 7.81
CA ALA A 40 -14.87 -24.66 6.43
C ALA A 40 -16.11 -24.50 5.55
N GLY A 41 -15.95 -23.91 4.38
CA GLY A 41 -17.03 -23.58 3.45
C GLY A 41 -17.64 -22.17 3.61
N ASP A 42 -17.48 -21.51 4.75
CA ASP A 42 -17.91 -20.12 4.92
C ASP A 42 -17.03 -19.18 4.09
N LEU A 43 -17.62 -18.05 3.63
CA LEU A 43 -16.89 -17.01 2.92
C LEU A 43 -15.89 -16.29 3.83
N TYR A 44 -14.77 -15.83 3.25
CA TYR A 44 -13.83 -14.98 3.96
C TYR A 44 -14.49 -13.67 4.38
N LYS A 45 -14.25 -13.23 5.62
CA LYS A 45 -14.68 -11.92 6.10
C LYS A 45 -14.06 -10.78 5.29
N ALA A 46 -12.87 -11.02 4.72
CA ALA A 46 -12.18 -10.08 3.83
C ALA A 46 -13.00 -9.64 2.60
N GLN A 47 -14.05 -10.38 2.24
CA GLN A 47 -14.94 -9.99 1.13
C GLN A 47 -15.92 -8.88 1.48
N ARG A 48 -16.01 -8.49 2.75
CA ARG A 48 -16.77 -7.31 3.18
C ARG A 48 -15.95 -6.06 2.91
N LYS A 49 -16.62 -4.96 2.55
CA LYS A 49 -15.96 -3.68 2.27
C LYS A 49 -15.53 -2.97 3.57
N LEU A 50 -14.31 -2.45 3.59
CA LEU A 50 -13.85 -1.57 4.67
C LEU A 50 -14.81 -0.39 4.84
N CYS A 51 -15.10 -0.03 6.09
CA CYS A 51 -16.05 1.04 6.44
C CYS A 51 -17.42 0.92 5.77
N GLY A 52 -17.81 -0.28 5.29
CA GLY A 52 -19.03 -0.49 4.51
C GLY A 52 -18.99 0.08 3.09
N THR A 53 -18.07 0.97 2.79
CA THR A 53 -17.96 1.69 1.51
C THR A 53 -16.80 1.23 0.63
N GLY A 54 -15.83 0.52 1.20
CA GLY A 54 -14.58 0.15 0.55
C GLY A 54 -13.53 1.28 0.52
N LYS A 55 -13.78 2.38 1.24
CA LYS A 55 -12.82 3.46 1.43
C LYS A 55 -12.17 3.33 2.80
N PRO A 56 -10.85 3.05 2.87
CA PRO A 56 -10.14 2.91 4.15
C PRO A 56 -10.16 4.22 4.95
N ALA A 57 -10.27 4.10 6.28
CA ALA A 57 -10.13 5.23 7.20
C ALA A 57 -8.76 5.26 7.89
N TRP A 58 -8.04 4.13 7.91
CA TRP A 58 -6.76 3.98 8.58
C TRP A 58 -5.80 3.09 7.78
N ILE A 59 -4.52 3.18 8.13
CA ILE A 59 -3.47 2.26 7.69
C ILE A 59 -2.84 1.66 8.94
N THR A 60 -2.81 0.34 9.04
CA THR A 60 -2.21 -0.37 10.18
C THR A 60 -0.90 -1.02 9.78
N ILE A 61 0.14 -0.77 10.57
CA ILE A 61 1.47 -1.33 10.37
C ILE A 61 1.70 -2.48 11.35
N HIS A 62 2.17 -3.58 10.81
CA HIS A 62 2.60 -4.78 11.50
C HIS A 62 4.04 -5.12 11.17
N ASN A 63 4.63 -6.04 11.94
CA ASN A 63 5.84 -6.74 11.54
C ASN A 63 5.64 -8.24 11.59
N THR A 64 6.26 -8.92 10.61
CA THR A 64 6.54 -10.34 10.68
C THR A 64 8.02 -10.59 10.43
N ALA A 65 8.52 -11.73 10.92
CA ALA A 65 9.95 -12.07 10.81
C ALA A 65 10.31 -12.51 9.39
N ALA A 66 11.48 -12.11 8.91
CA ALA A 66 12.11 -12.70 7.75
C ALA A 66 12.41 -14.19 7.98
N VAL A 67 12.31 -15.00 6.94
CA VAL A 67 12.62 -16.42 6.99
C VAL A 67 14.03 -16.63 6.45
N ALA A 68 14.87 -17.27 7.23
CA ALA A 68 16.26 -17.52 6.86
C ALA A 68 16.35 -18.29 5.52
N GLY A 69 17.23 -17.84 4.63
CA GLY A 69 17.42 -18.43 3.31
C GLY A 69 16.34 -18.11 2.27
N VAL A 70 15.32 -17.32 2.62
CA VAL A 70 14.25 -16.87 1.70
C VAL A 70 14.49 -15.41 1.32
N GLN A 71 14.79 -15.17 0.05
CA GLN A 71 15.03 -13.84 -0.46
C GLN A 71 13.75 -13.00 -0.58
N ASP A 72 12.67 -13.58 -1.12
CA ASP A 72 11.35 -12.93 -1.28
C ASP A 72 10.38 -13.48 -0.23
N CYS A 73 10.51 -12.98 0.99
CA CYS A 73 9.63 -13.37 2.08
C CYS A 73 8.20 -12.85 1.88
N ALA A 74 8.01 -11.74 1.18
CA ALA A 74 6.68 -11.21 0.88
C ALA A 74 5.92 -12.16 -0.07
N GLU A 75 6.61 -12.81 -1.04
CA GLU A 75 6.02 -13.90 -1.83
C GLU A 75 5.65 -15.10 -0.97
N LEU A 76 6.58 -15.52 -0.09
CA LEU A 76 6.35 -16.68 0.79
C LEU A 76 5.09 -16.48 1.65
N TYR A 77 4.97 -15.34 2.32
CA TYR A 77 3.81 -15.04 3.18
C TYR A 77 2.52 -14.86 2.36
N THR A 78 2.62 -14.31 1.15
CA THR A 78 1.48 -14.27 0.22
C THR A 78 0.98 -15.67 -0.13
N LYS A 79 1.88 -16.59 -0.46
CA LYS A 79 1.53 -18.01 -0.69
C LYS A 79 0.90 -18.64 0.55
N ALA A 80 1.51 -18.42 1.72
CA ALA A 80 1.00 -18.95 2.98
C ALA A 80 -0.42 -18.45 3.29
N THR A 81 -0.68 -17.16 3.05
CA THR A 81 -2.02 -16.57 3.19
C THR A 81 -2.99 -17.19 2.20
N TYR A 82 -2.61 -17.31 0.94
CA TYR A 82 -3.45 -17.86 -0.13
C TYR A 82 -3.82 -19.32 0.12
N ASN A 83 -2.93 -20.09 0.75
CA ASN A 83 -3.11 -21.49 1.10
C ASN A 83 -3.61 -21.70 2.53
N GLU A 84 -4.01 -20.64 3.23
CA GLU A 84 -4.50 -20.66 4.61
C GLU A 84 -3.48 -21.15 5.67
N ALA A 85 -2.20 -21.21 5.31
CA ALA A 85 -1.13 -21.61 6.23
C ALA A 85 -0.85 -20.54 7.32
N MET A 86 -1.27 -19.28 7.09
CA MET A 86 -1.22 -18.20 8.09
C MET A 86 -2.41 -18.21 9.06
N GLY A 87 -3.20 -19.28 9.06
CA GLY A 87 -4.41 -19.36 9.86
C GLY A 87 -5.40 -18.26 9.48
N ALA A 88 -5.85 -17.53 10.49
CA ALA A 88 -6.81 -16.43 10.33
C ALA A 88 -6.26 -15.16 9.70
N ALA A 89 -4.94 -14.95 9.75
CA ALA A 89 -4.33 -13.68 9.37
C ALA A 89 -4.53 -13.38 7.87
N ARG A 90 -5.07 -12.19 7.61
CA ARG A 90 -5.29 -11.64 6.26
C ARG A 90 -4.94 -10.16 6.28
N VAL A 91 -3.83 -9.80 5.67
CA VAL A 91 -3.40 -8.42 5.48
C VAL A 91 -3.50 -8.02 4.01
N HIS A 92 -3.56 -6.74 3.75
CA HIS A 92 -3.64 -6.24 2.38
C HIS A 92 -2.29 -6.34 1.68
N PHE A 93 -1.20 -6.08 2.41
CA PHE A 93 0.14 -6.06 1.84
C PHE A 93 1.14 -6.78 2.74
N TYR A 94 2.03 -7.55 2.12
CA TYR A 94 3.33 -7.93 2.67
C TYR A 94 4.41 -7.12 1.98
N VAL A 95 5.35 -6.57 2.76
CA VAL A 95 6.43 -5.70 2.26
C VAL A 95 7.76 -6.17 2.80
N ASP A 96 8.75 -6.36 1.92
CA ASP A 96 10.12 -6.69 2.27
C ASP A 96 11.14 -5.80 1.55
N ALA A 97 12.42 -6.16 1.59
CA ALA A 97 13.50 -5.45 0.92
C ALA A 97 13.37 -5.44 -0.62
N HIS A 98 12.63 -6.36 -1.20
CA HIS A 98 12.50 -6.58 -2.65
C HIS A 98 11.23 -5.95 -3.25
N GLY A 99 10.33 -5.43 -2.41
CA GLY A 99 9.10 -4.78 -2.84
C GLY A 99 7.89 -5.19 -1.99
N ALA A 100 6.75 -5.32 -2.63
CA ALA A 100 5.52 -5.69 -1.94
C ALA A 100 4.69 -6.70 -2.73
N TRP A 101 3.87 -7.46 -1.98
CA TRP A 101 2.78 -8.25 -2.52
C TRP A 101 1.45 -7.77 -1.94
N GLN A 102 0.44 -7.61 -2.81
CA GLN A 102 -0.92 -7.27 -2.42
C GLN A 102 -1.81 -8.51 -2.47
N ASN A 103 -2.52 -8.81 -1.37
CA ASN A 103 -3.32 -10.03 -1.22
C ASN A 103 -4.83 -9.79 -1.22
N LEU A 104 -5.27 -8.62 -0.74
CA LEU A 104 -6.66 -8.21 -0.66
C LEU A 104 -6.89 -6.95 -1.50
N LYS A 105 -8.13 -6.74 -1.92
CA LYS A 105 -8.50 -5.46 -2.53
C LYS A 105 -8.25 -4.34 -1.52
N ALA A 106 -7.48 -3.37 -1.94
CA ALA A 106 -7.14 -2.18 -1.14
C ALA A 106 -7.82 -0.91 -1.66
N GLY A 107 -8.63 -1.02 -2.71
CA GLY A 107 -9.38 0.10 -3.27
C GLY A 107 -8.51 1.13 -3.99
N THR A 108 -7.37 0.70 -4.55
CA THR A 108 -6.36 1.61 -5.11
C THR A 108 -6.67 2.08 -6.53
N GLY A 109 -7.50 1.37 -7.27
CA GLY A 109 -7.80 1.67 -8.67
C GLY A 109 -6.63 1.45 -9.63
N MET A 110 -5.63 0.64 -9.24
CA MET A 110 -4.44 0.42 -10.07
C MET A 110 -4.65 -0.62 -11.16
N PHE A 111 -5.61 -1.52 -10.98
CA PHE A 111 -5.96 -2.56 -11.94
C PHE A 111 -7.43 -2.99 -11.76
N PRO A 112 -8.03 -3.67 -12.75
CA PRO A 112 -9.45 -4.02 -12.72
C PRO A 112 -9.88 -4.85 -11.51
N GLY A 113 -8.98 -5.68 -10.97
CA GLY A 113 -9.23 -6.50 -9.77
C GLY A 113 -9.23 -5.72 -8.45
N ASP A 114 -8.82 -4.45 -8.45
CA ASP A 114 -8.78 -3.58 -7.27
C ASP A 114 -9.35 -2.18 -7.60
N PRO A 115 -10.64 -2.06 -7.91
CA PRO A 115 -11.26 -0.78 -8.25
C PRO A 115 -11.18 0.23 -7.10
N ILE A 116 -11.34 1.52 -7.40
CA ILE A 116 -11.46 2.56 -6.36
C ILE A 116 -12.67 2.23 -5.46
N ASN A 117 -12.50 2.42 -4.14
CA ASN A 117 -13.51 2.11 -3.12
C ASN A 117 -13.94 0.63 -3.10
N SER A 118 -13.01 -0.27 -3.34
CA SER A 118 -13.23 -1.72 -3.23
C SER A 118 -12.47 -2.38 -2.08
N ALA A 119 -11.80 -1.61 -1.22
CA ALA A 119 -11.00 -2.18 -0.14
C ALA A 119 -11.82 -3.13 0.73
N GLU A 120 -11.25 -4.30 1.01
CA GLU A 120 -11.91 -5.38 1.74
C GLU A 120 -11.51 -5.38 3.21
N VAL A 121 -12.38 -5.94 4.06
CA VAL A 121 -12.07 -6.21 5.46
C VAL A 121 -10.93 -7.22 5.54
N GLY A 122 -9.84 -6.86 6.21
CA GLY A 122 -8.73 -7.75 6.53
C GLY A 122 -8.86 -8.34 7.93
N TRP A 123 -8.22 -9.48 8.18
CA TRP A 123 -8.19 -10.10 9.50
C TRP A 123 -6.80 -9.96 10.09
N HIS A 124 -6.48 -8.81 10.69
CA HIS A 124 -5.10 -8.49 11.10
C HIS A 124 -4.97 -7.73 12.43
N ALA A 125 -6.00 -6.99 12.86
CA ALA A 125 -5.86 -6.08 14.00
C ALA A 125 -6.20 -6.72 15.36
N GLY A 126 -6.63 -7.98 15.40
CA GLY A 126 -6.97 -8.70 16.62
C GLY A 126 -8.17 -8.14 17.40
N ASP A 127 -8.99 -7.35 16.74
CA ASP A 127 -10.11 -6.58 17.31
C ASP A 127 -11.47 -6.95 16.71
N SER A 128 -11.63 -8.19 16.27
CA SER A 128 -12.82 -8.69 15.58
C SER A 128 -14.16 -8.47 16.30
N SER A 129 -14.11 -8.23 17.60
CA SER A 129 -15.29 -7.95 18.44
C SER A 129 -15.60 -6.46 18.57
N VAL A 130 -14.77 -5.58 17.97
CA VAL A 130 -14.93 -4.11 18.05
C VAL A 130 -15.51 -3.60 16.74
N SER A 131 -16.72 -3.09 16.80
CA SER A 131 -17.32 -2.37 15.66
C SER A 131 -16.46 -1.18 15.30
N ASN A 132 -16.21 -0.99 14.00
CA ASN A 132 -15.30 0.03 13.49
C ASN A 132 -13.84 -0.10 13.97
N GLY A 133 -13.41 -1.30 14.36
CA GLY A 133 -12.03 -1.61 14.69
C GLY A 133 -11.12 -1.70 13.46
N GLY A 134 -9.84 -2.01 13.69
CA GLY A 134 -8.83 -2.02 12.61
C GLY A 134 -9.10 -3.03 11.51
N ASN A 135 -9.69 -4.19 11.82
CA ASN A 135 -10.09 -5.17 10.82
C ASN A 135 -11.12 -4.61 9.83
N GLU A 136 -12.01 -3.74 10.29
CA GLU A 136 -13.13 -3.23 9.51
C GLU A 136 -12.87 -1.84 8.89
N THR A 137 -11.82 -1.15 9.30
CA THR A 137 -11.59 0.24 8.90
C THR A 137 -10.20 0.51 8.33
N SER A 138 -9.25 -0.43 8.47
CA SER A 138 -7.87 -0.16 8.05
C SER A 138 -7.32 -1.12 7.00
N VAL A 139 -6.45 -0.58 6.15
CA VAL A 139 -5.56 -1.38 5.31
C VAL A 139 -4.37 -1.83 6.16
N GLY A 140 -4.19 -3.15 6.29
CA GLY A 140 -3.07 -3.76 7.02
C GLY A 140 -1.85 -3.97 6.13
N ILE A 141 -0.67 -3.63 6.65
CA ILE A 141 0.64 -3.82 6.01
C ILE A 141 1.55 -4.58 6.97
N GLU A 142 1.98 -5.77 6.58
CA GLU A 142 3.03 -6.54 7.28
C GLU A 142 4.40 -6.18 6.70
N VAL A 143 5.25 -5.59 7.50
CA VAL A 143 6.62 -5.26 7.13
C VAL A 143 7.52 -6.41 7.60
N ILE A 144 8.20 -7.05 6.66
CA ILE A 144 9.03 -8.24 6.93
C ILE A 144 10.45 -7.78 7.21
N MET A 145 10.89 -8.02 8.44
CA MET A 145 12.17 -7.57 8.99
C MET A 145 12.80 -8.66 9.87
N GLY A 146 14.03 -8.43 10.33
CA GLY A 146 14.77 -9.36 11.18
C GLY A 146 15.70 -10.29 10.41
N ALA A 147 15.99 -9.98 9.13
CA ALA A 147 16.99 -10.70 8.34
C ALA A 147 18.42 -10.18 8.63
N ASN A 148 18.62 -8.93 8.33
CA ASN A 148 19.86 -8.17 8.54
C ASN A 148 19.55 -6.66 8.43
N SER A 149 20.45 -5.83 8.92
CA SER A 149 20.21 -4.37 8.97
C SER A 149 20.00 -3.71 7.61
N LEU A 150 20.65 -4.21 6.55
CA LEU A 150 20.50 -3.65 5.21
C LEU A 150 19.11 -3.93 4.64
N ASP A 151 18.66 -5.17 4.71
CA ASP A 151 17.34 -5.56 4.21
C ASP A 151 16.22 -4.99 5.08
N ASP A 152 16.41 -4.94 6.40
CA ASP A 152 15.46 -4.30 7.32
C ASP A 152 15.27 -2.82 7.01
N ASN A 153 16.35 -2.09 6.70
CA ASN A 153 16.26 -0.70 6.29
C ASN A 153 15.55 -0.53 4.94
N LYS A 154 15.79 -1.42 3.98
CA LYS A 154 15.09 -1.41 2.69
C LYS A 154 13.60 -1.75 2.85
N ALA A 155 13.26 -2.76 3.66
CA ALA A 155 11.88 -3.15 3.95
C ALA A 155 11.11 -1.99 4.61
N LYS A 156 11.73 -1.34 5.59
CA LYS A 156 11.18 -0.16 6.27
C LYS A 156 11.02 1.03 5.30
N ASP A 157 11.98 1.28 4.40
CA ASP A 157 11.89 2.33 3.37
C ASP A 157 10.76 2.02 2.37
N ASN A 158 10.67 0.79 1.87
CA ASN A 158 9.59 0.37 0.99
C ASN A 158 8.21 0.51 1.66
N ALA A 159 8.10 0.12 2.93
CA ALA A 159 6.87 0.30 3.69
C ALA A 159 6.48 1.79 3.83
N ALA A 160 7.44 2.66 4.16
CA ALA A 160 7.19 4.09 4.27
C ALA A 160 6.77 4.73 2.93
N ARG A 161 7.35 4.29 1.81
CA ARG A 161 6.94 4.71 0.45
C ARG A 161 5.54 4.25 0.11
N LEU A 162 5.21 2.99 0.40
CA LEU A 162 3.87 2.43 0.20
C LEU A 162 2.83 3.17 1.05
N VAL A 163 3.11 3.40 2.33
CA VAL A 163 2.26 4.19 3.24
C VAL A 163 2.00 5.59 2.67
N ALA A 164 3.03 6.30 2.26
CA ALA A 164 2.90 7.63 1.67
C ALA A 164 1.99 7.63 0.42
N TRP A 165 2.15 6.62 -0.43
CA TRP A 165 1.33 6.45 -1.61
C TRP A 165 -0.14 6.14 -1.27
N LEU A 166 -0.40 5.26 -0.30
CA LEU A 166 -1.74 4.93 0.17
C LEU A 166 -2.42 6.13 0.84
N LEU A 167 -1.71 6.87 1.70
CA LEU A 167 -2.22 8.12 2.28
C LEU A 167 -2.72 9.07 1.19
N ARG A 168 -1.92 9.23 0.12
CA ARG A 168 -2.31 10.07 -1.02
C ARG A 168 -3.51 9.51 -1.78
N LYS A 169 -3.58 8.20 -1.97
CA LYS A 169 -4.68 7.53 -2.66
C LYS A 169 -6.01 7.70 -1.91
N TYR A 170 -5.97 7.57 -0.60
CA TYR A 170 -7.17 7.62 0.24
C TYR A 170 -7.53 9.04 0.70
N GLY A 171 -6.67 10.02 0.49
CA GLY A 171 -6.84 11.38 1.01
C GLY A 171 -6.73 11.42 2.54
N LEU A 172 -5.87 10.59 3.11
CA LEU A 172 -5.62 10.51 4.55
C LEU A 172 -4.39 11.32 4.95
N HIS A 173 -4.35 11.72 6.22
CA HIS A 173 -3.17 12.29 6.87
C HIS A 173 -2.42 11.21 7.66
N ASP A 174 -1.19 11.50 8.07
CA ASP A 174 -0.32 10.55 8.76
C ASP A 174 -0.74 10.21 10.20
N ASP A 175 -1.64 10.97 10.80
CA ASP A 175 -2.32 10.61 12.05
C ASP A 175 -3.20 9.36 11.90
N LYS A 176 -3.55 8.98 10.66
CA LYS A 176 -4.28 7.76 10.32
C LYS A 176 -3.37 6.54 10.11
N VAL A 177 -2.07 6.68 10.31
CA VAL A 177 -1.11 5.57 10.31
C VAL A 177 -0.89 5.12 11.76
N VAL A 178 -1.32 3.91 12.07
CA VAL A 178 -1.28 3.35 13.42
C VAL A 178 -0.61 1.98 13.45
N SER A 179 -0.22 1.55 14.63
CA SER A 179 0.36 0.21 14.88
C SER A 179 -0.75 -0.82 15.19
N HIS A 180 -0.40 -2.09 15.18
CA HIS A 180 -1.28 -3.12 15.73
C HIS A 180 -1.56 -2.90 17.22
N THR A 181 -0.56 -2.47 17.99
CA THR A 181 -0.68 -2.12 19.41
C THR A 181 -1.80 -1.10 19.66
N TYR A 182 -1.97 -0.13 18.78
CA TYR A 182 -3.07 0.84 18.86
C TYR A 182 -4.45 0.16 18.93
N TRP A 183 -4.71 -0.82 18.07
CA TRP A 183 -6.00 -1.51 18.05
C TRP A 183 -6.23 -2.38 19.28
N VAL A 184 -5.18 -3.02 19.79
CA VAL A 184 -5.25 -3.79 21.04
C VAL A 184 -5.58 -2.89 22.22
N ASN A 185 -4.95 -1.73 22.32
CA ASN A 185 -5.25 -0.73 23.35
C ASN A 185 -6.69 -0.21 23.20
N ASN A 186 -7.12 0.08 21.98
CA ASN A 186 -8.47 0.54 21.70
C ASN A 186 -9.54 -0.51 22.08
N LYS A 187 -9.30 -1.79 21.73
CA LYS A 187 -10.15 -2.92 22.12
C LYS A 187 -10.28 -3.04 23.63
N ALA A 188 -9.21 -2.77 24.36
CA ALA A 188 -9.19 -2.80 25.82
C ALA A 188 -9.84 -1.55 26.46
N GLY A 189 -10.35 -0.62 25.66
CA GLY A 189 -10.94 0.63 26.13
C GLY A 189 -9.90 1.62 26.69
N LYS A 190 -8.61 1.40 26.41
CA LYS A 190 -7.51 2.25 26.87
C LYS A 190 -7.07 3.18 25.75
N ARG A 191 -7.06 4.47 26.05
CA ARG A 191 -6.66 5.52 25.13
C ARG A 191 -5.64 6.42 25.80
N PHE A 192 -4.66 6.83 25.04
CA PHE A 192 -3.70 7.85 25.41
C PHE A 192 -4.08 9.17 24.74
N ALA A 193 -3.58 10.28 25.24
CA ALA A 193 -3.82 11.59 24.64
C ALA A 193 -3.19 11.72 23.24
N ASP A 194 -2.05 11.09 23.04
CA ASP A 194 -1.30 11.07 21.79
C ASP A 194 -1.50 9.72 21.08
N VAL A 195 -1.84 9.75 19.79
CA VAL A 195 -2.02 8.55 18.93
C VAL A 195 -0.72 7.77 18.84
N ASP A 196 0.43 8.42 18.72
CA ASP A 196 1.72 7.75 18.63
C ASP A 196 2.08 7.06 19.94
N GLU A 197 1.77 7.66 21.08
CA GLU A 197 1.91 7.03 22.38
C GLU A 197 1.02 5.80 22.49
N GLN A 198 -0.22 5.86 22.05
CA GLN A 198 -1.12 4.71 22.00
C GLN A 198 -0.61 3.60 21.08
N CYS A 199 0.13 3.94 20.03
CA CYS A 199 0.77 2.98 19.13
C CYS A 199 1.92 2.22 19.82
N THR A 200 2.65 2.86 20.72
CA THR A 200 3.93 2.36 21.25
C THR A 200 3.90 1.99 22.74
N ASN A 201 2.79 2.17 23.41
CA ASN A 201 2.65 1.89 24.84
C ASN A 201 1.56 0.83 25.12
N PRO A 202 1.85 -0.48 25.01
CA PRO A 202 0.87 -1.51 25.33
C PRO A 202 0.61 -1.56 26.83
N ILE A 203 -0.64 -1.33 27.23
CA ILE A 203 -1.01 -1.35 28.65
C ILE A 203 -1.03 -2.76 29.21
N TYR A 204 -1.39 -3.72 28.38
CA TYR A 204 -1.60 -5.11 28.84
C TYR A 204 -0.48 -6.06 28.44
N GLY A 205 0.67 -5.56 28.00
CA GLY A 205 1.86 -6.37 27.69
C GLY A 205 1.69 -7.35 26.53
N GLN A 206 0.58 -7.30 25.81
CA GLN A 206 0.15 -8.44 25.03
C GLN A 206 0.47 -8.32 23.54
N LYS A 207 0.69 -7.15 23.00
CA LYS A 207 0.99 -6.99 21.58
C LYS A 207 1.89 -5.79 21.32
N TRP A 208 3.18 -6.08 21.30
CA TRP A 208 4.22 -5.14 20.94
C TRP A 208 4.47 -5.26 19.42
N CYS A 209 3.63 -4.64 18.62
CA CYS A 209 3.70 -4.75 17.17
C CYS A 209 3.42 -3.39 16.51
N PRO A 210 4.30 -2.93 15.62
CA PRO A 210 5.42 -3.60 14.92
C PRO A 210 6.75 -3.59 15.70
N VAL A 211 7.18 -4.73 16.21
CA VAL A 211 8.33 -4.87 17.11
C VAL A 211 9.66 -4.42 16.47
N TYR A 212 9.92 -4.76 15.22
CA TYR A 212 11.18 -4.40 14.55
C TYR A 212 11.26 -2.91 14.20
N ILE A 213 10.12 -2.26 13.88
CA ILE A 213 10.08 -0.81 13.68
C ILE A 213 10.26 -0.09 15.00
N PHE A 214 9.68 -0.58 16.10
CA PHE A 214 9.91 -0.04 17.43
C PHE A 214 11.37 -0.22 17.89
N GLY A 215 11.99 -1.34 17.52
CA GLY A 215 13.40 -1.64 17.78
C GLY A 215 13.79 -1.77 19.24
N SER A 216 12.86 -1.58 20.18
CA SER A 216 13.11 -1.63 21.63
C SER A 216 11.79 -1.78 22.38
N THR A 217 11.82 -2.44 23.54
CA THR A 217 10.72 -2.48 24.51
C THR A 217 10.71 -1.25 25.44
N ASN A 218 11.74 -0.41 25.39
CA ASN A 218 11.73 0.90 26.06
C ASN A 218 10.77 1.82 25.32
N LYS A 219 9.74 2.30 26.00
CA LYS A 219 8.65 3.11 25.41
C LYS A 219 9.14 4.39 24.76
N THR A 220 10.11 5.07 25.36
CA THR A 220 10.68 6.32 24.81
C THR A 220 11.39 6.05 23.48
N VAL A 221 12.20 4.98 23.43
CA VAL A 221 12.91 4.56 22.21
C VAL A 221 11.91 4.10 21.14
N ALA A 222 10.94 3.27 21.52
CA ALA A 222 9.91 2.79 20.61
C ALA A 222 9.10 3.94 20.00
N ASN A 223 8.71 4.93 20.82
CA ASN A 223 8.00 6.11 20.35
C ASN A 223 8.85 6.97 19.41
N ALA A 224 10.13 7.17 19.73
CA ALA A 224 11.05 7.89 18.84
C ALA A 224 11.22 7.17 17.48
N ASN A 225 11.39 5.85 17.48
CA ASN A 225 11.52 5.05 16.26
C ASN A 225 10.22 5.02 15.45
N TRP A 226 9.07 4.94 16.09
CA TRP A 226 7.76 5.03 15.45
C TRP A 226 7.57 6.39 14.77
N LYS A 227 7.86 7.48 15.48
CA LYS A 227 7.82 8.84 14.92
C LYS A 227 8.80 9.01 13.76
N ALA A 228 9.99 8.41 13.84
CA ALA A 228 10.97 8.40 12.75
C ALA A 228 10.42 7.68 11.50
N PHE A 229 9.76 6.52 11.66
CA PHE A 229 9.08 5.83 10.56
C PHE A 229 7.98 6.69 9.92
N LYS A 230 7.11 7.28 10.73
CA LYS A 230 6.06 8.19 10.24
C LYS A 230 6.64 9.42 9.53
N ASN A 231 7.73 9.99 10.05
CA ASN A 231 8.43 11.10 9.40
C ASN A 231 9.01 10.71 8.06
N LEU A 232 9.51 9.48 7.91
CA LEU A 232 9.97 8.95 6.62
C LEU A 232 8.80 8.87 5.63
N ALA A 233 7.66 8.32 6.03
CA ALA A 233 6.46 8.29 5.20
C ALA A 233 5.97 9.70 4.83
N ARG A 234 5.98 10.65 5.78
CA ARG A 234 5.64 12.06 5.54
C ARG A 234 6.57 12.71 4.54
N LYS A 235 7.87 12.44 4.60
CA LYS A 235 8.86 12.93 3.61
C LYS A 235 8.52 12.44 2.20
N TYR A 236 8.17 11.17 2.04
CA TYR A 236 7.74 10.62 0.76
C TYR A 236 6.41 11.19 0.28
N TYR A 237 5.44 11.37 1.19
CA TYR A 237 4.17 12.02 0.87
C TYR A 237 4.38 13.44 0.34
N ALA A 238 5.17 14.24 1.03
CA ALA A 238 5.51 15.61 0.61
C ALA A 238 6.18 15.62 -0.77
N LYS A 239 7.04 14.65 -1.06
CA LYS A 239 7.65 14.49 -2.40
C LYS A 239 6.59 14.21 -3.46
N ILE A 240 5.67 13.27 -3.22
CA ILE A 240 4.57 12.96 -4.17
C ILE A 240 3.74 14.22 -4.46
N VAL A 241 3.39 14.97 -3.42
CA VAL A 241 2.60 16.21 -3.56
C VAL A 241 3.38 17.26 -4.34
N ARG A 242 4.63 17.51 -3.96
CA ARG A 242 5.50 18.46 -4.65
C ARG A 242 5.70 18.10 -6.12
N ASP A 243 5.98 16.81 -6.43
CA ASP A 243 6.22 16.37 -7.81
C ASP A 243 4.97 16.48 -8.69
N LYS A 244 3.76 16.45 -8.08
CA LYS A 244 2.51 16.76 -8.78
C LYS A 244 2.28 18.25 -8.99
N ILE A 245 2.75 19.08 -8.05
CA ILE A 245 2.56 20.54 -8.09
C ILE A 245 3.66 21.20 -8.92
N ARG A 246 4.88 20.63 -8.96
CA ARG A 246 5.96 21.24 -9.74
C ARG A 246 5.56 21.32 -11.22
N PRO A 247 5.89 22.42 -11.89
CA PRO A 247 5.66 22.56 -13.32
C PRO A 247 6.20 21.37 -14.11
N LEU A 248 5.58 21.08 -15.23
CA LEU A 248 6.07 20.07 -16.15
C LEU A 248 7.49 20.43 -16.61
N ALA A 249 8.38 19.45 -16.66
CA ALA A 249 9.76 19.65 -17.06
C ALA A 249 10.20 18.62 -18.11
N VAL A 250 11.25 18.94 -18.84
CA VAL A 250 11.92 17.99 -19.76
C VAL A 250 12.34 16.75 -18.99
N GLY A 251 12.10 15.57 -19.56
CA GLY A 251 12.34 14.27 -18.94
C GLY A 251 11.17 13.72 -18.12
N ASP A 252 10.15 14.52 -17.80
CA ASP A 252 8.99 14.03 -17.09
C ASP A 252 8.23 12.96 -17.88
N LYS A 253 7.81 11.92 -17.17
CA LYS A 253 6.92 10.89 -17.70
C LYS A 253 5.48 11.36 -17.58
N VAL A 254 4.72 11.28 -18.66
CA VAL A 254 3.37 11.83 -18.77
C VAL A 254 2.46 10.91 -19.55
N ARG A 255 1.16 11.16 -19.48
CA ARG A 255 0.15 10.60 -20.40
C ARG A 255 -0.68 11.72 -21.01
N LEU A 256 -1.24 11.47 -22.18
CA LEU A 256 -2.25 12.36 -22.75
C LEU A 256 -3.57 12.25 -22.00
N LYS A 257 -4.27 13.37 -21.82
CA LYS A 257 -5.70 13.34 -21.52
C LYS A 257 -6.43 12.77 -22.75
N GLU A 258 -7.56 12.11 -22.55
CA GLU A 258 -8.35 11.53 -23.65
C GLU A 258 -8.83 12.59 -24.67
N THR A 259 -8.96 13.82 -24.20
CA THR A 259 -9.33 14.98 -25.02
C THR A 259 -8.15 15.60 -25.78
N ALA A 260 -6.91 15.17 -25.51
CA ALA A 260 -5.72 15.80 -26.09
C ALA A 260 -5.71 15.74 -27.62
N THR A 261 -5.19 16.79 -28.23
CA THR A 261 -5.00 16.93 -29.67
C THR A 261 -3.57 17.35 -29.99
N VAL A 262 -3.16 17.15 -31.23
CA VAL A 262 -1.88 17.66 -31.70
C VAL A 262 -1.89 19.19 -31.59
N TYR A 263 -0.83 19.75 -31.01
CA TYR A 263 -0.72 21.17 -30.70
C TYR A 263 -1.06 22.06 -31.88
N GLY A 264 -1.91 23.06 -31.65
CA GLY A 264 -2.36 24.01 -32.66
C GLY A 264 -3.36 23.43 -33.69
N THR A 265 -3.88 22.21 -33.44
CA THR A 265 -4.82 21.56 -34.34
C THR A 265 -5.95 20.86 -33.58
N ASN A 266 -7.00 20.41 -34.29
CA ASN A 266 -8.05 19.55 -33.75
C ASN A 266 -7.78 18.05 -34.06
N ARG A 267 -6.61 17.71 -34.58
CA ARG A 267 -6.26 16.33 -34.95
C ARG A 267 -5.95 15.52 -33.69
N LYS A 268 -6.53 14.35 -33.61
CA LYS A 268 -6.21 13.37 -32.53
C LYS A 268 -4.87 12.69 -32.84
N PHE A 269 -4.19 12.28 -31.77
CA PHE A 269 -3.07 11.35 -31.86
C PHE A 269 -3.57 9.95 -32.27
N ALA A 270 -2.68 9.08 -32.73
CA ALA A 270 -2.99 7.68 -32.91
C ALA A 270 -3.41 7.03 -31.57
N ALA A 271 -4.33 6.07 -31.59
CA ALA A 271 -4.94 5.50 -30.39
C ALA A 271 -3.92 4.92 -29.38
N PHE A 272 -2.82 4.34 -29.88
CA PHE A 272 -1.77 3.79 -29.01
C PHE A 272 -1.07 4.88 -28.18
N VAL A 273 -0.97 6.12 -28.67
CA VAL A 273 -0.29 7.23 -27.97
C VAL A 273 -1.02 7.60 -26.68
N TYR A 274 -2.35 7.55 -26.66
CA TYR A 274 -3.14 7.79 -25.46
C TYR A 274 -2.94 6.72 -24.38
N LYS A 275 -2.61 5.50 -24.80
CA LYS A 275 -2.39 4.35 -23.92
C LYS A 275 -0.93 4.23 -23.46
N SER A 276 -0.01 4.87 -24.16
CA SER A 276 1.42 4.79 -23.91
C SER A 276 1.88 5.82 -22.88
N PRO A 277 2.87 5.49 -22.04
CA PRO A 277 3.64 6.50 -21.33
C PRO A 277 4.45 7.32 -22.34
N LEU A 278 4.52 8.62 -22.11
CA LEU A 278 5.29 9.55 -22.93
C LEU A 278 6.32 10.26 -22.07
N TYR A 279 7.38 10.72 -22.71
CA TYR A 279 8.44 11.52 -22.09
C TYR A 279 8.45 12.92 -22.69
N VAL A 280 8.49 13.94 -21.84
CA VAL A 280 8.61 15.34 -22.28
C VAL A 280 10.02 15.58 -22.80
N ARG A 281 10.13 16.05 -24.04
CA ARG A 281 11.42 16.30 -24.73
C ARG A 281 11.81 17.78 -24.74
N SER A 282 10.81 18.65 -24.83
CA SER A 282 10.99 20.09 -24.69
C SER A 282 9.68 20.75 -24.28
N ILE A 283 9.79 21.92 -23.66
CA ILE A 283 8.64 22.77 -23.34
C ILE A 283 9.00 24.20 -23.74
N VAL A 284 8.13 24.82 -24.52
CA VAL A 284 8.22 26.23 -24.86
C VAL A 284 6.83 26.83 -24.66
N GLN A 285 6.69 27.70 -23.68
CA GLN A 285 5.42 28.27 -23.25
C GLN A 285 4.42 27.17 -22.86
N ASP A 286 3.29 27.08 -23.54
CA ASP A 286 2.23 26.05 -23.34
C ASP A 286 2.36 24.83 -24.24
N ARG A 287 3.40 24.77 -25.07
CA ARG A 287 3.69 23.68 -26.00
C ARG A 287 4.71 22.71 -25.45
N ALA A 288 4.35 21.46 -25.26
CA ALA A 288 5.25 20.37 -24.92
C ALA A 288 5.46 19.44 -26.13
N VAL A 289 6.71 19.09 -26.40
CA VAL A 289 7.08 18.03 -27.35
C VAL A 289 7.25 16.75 -26.57
N VAL A 290 6.63 15.67 -27.03
CA VAL A 290 6.62 14.37 -26.33
C VAL A 290 7.08 13.23 -27.23
N SER A 291 7.61 12.18 -26.59
CA SER A 291 8.05 10.96 -27.24
C SER A 291 7.62 9.74 -26.44
N VAL A 292 7.29 8.62 -27.11
CA VAL A 292 7.05 7.33 -26.45
C VAL A 292 8.33 6.72 -25.87
N LEU A 293 9.50 7.19 -26.28
CA LEU A 293 10.80 6.77 -25.78
C LEU A 293 11.47 7.92 -25.02
N ALA A 294 12.19 7.60 -23.96
CA ALA A 294 12.99 8.57 -23.19
C ALA A 294 14.09 9.21 -24.06
N SER A 295 14.63 8.46 -25.03
CA SER A 295 15.53 8.92 -26.09
C SER A 295 14.99 8.44 -27.43
N GLY A 296 15.02 9.26 -28.46
CA GLY A 296 14.54 8.84 -29.80
C GLY A 296 13.59 9.83 -30.47
N ALA A 297 12.88 9.33 -31.47
CA ALA A 297 12.02 10.14 -32.33
C ALA A 297 10.88 10.80 -31.56
N ILE A 298 10.55 12.03 -31.96
CA ILE A 298 9.41 12.79 -31.43
C ILE A 298 8.11 12.12 -31.88
N THR A 299 7.18 11.91 -30.93
CA THR A 299 5.84 11.42 -31.23
C THR A 299 4.92 12.56 -31.67
N GLY A 300 5.08 13.74 -31.09
CA GLY A 300 4.32 14.93 -31.46
C GLY A 300 4.45 16.06 -30.45
N ALA A 301 3.72 17.13 -30.69
CA ALA A 301 3.58 18.25 -29.78
C ALA A 301 2.15 18.33 -29.26
N VAL A 302 1.98 18.73 -28.01
CA VAL A 302 0.70 18.82 -27.30
C VAL A 302 0.69 20.02 -26.39
N GLN A 303 -0.47 20.56 -26.08
CA GLN A 303 -0.59 21.62 -25.08
C GLN A 303 -0.28 21.08 -23.68
N VAL A 304 0.52 21.82 -22.90
CA VAL A 304 0.94 21.41 -21.55
C VAL A 304 -0.24 21.03 -20.66
N SER A 305 -1.34 21.79 -20.73
CA SER A 305 -2.57 21.54 -19.98
C SER A 305 -3.26 20.20 -20.32
N GLN A 306 -2.92 19.57 -21.44
CA GLN A 306 -3.47 18.29 -21.88
C GLN A 306 -2.61 17.09 -21.46
N LEU A 307 -1.54 17.30 -20.69
CA LEU A 307 -0.67 16.28 -20.14
C LEU A 307 -1.04 15.95 -18.69
N ILE A 308 -0.95 14.69 -18.36
CA ILE A 308 -1.07 14.17 -16.98
C ILE A 308 0.29 13.62 -16.60
N LYS A 309 0.90 14.16 -15.54
CA LYS A 309 2.16 13.65 -14.99
C LYS A 309 1.93 12.30 -14.32
N THR A 310 2.78 11.30 -14.59
CA THR A 310 2.60 9.91 -14.11
C THR A 310 3.70 9.48 -13.15
#